data_501fe63a78501afa9d04c55603ddf795
#
_entry.id   501fe63a78501afa9d04c55603ddf795
#
_cell.length_a   1.000
_cell.length_b   1.000
_cell.length_c   1.000
_cell.angle_alpha   90.00
_cell.angle_beta   90.00
_cell.angle_gamma   90.00
#
_symmetry.space_group_name_H-M   'P 1'
#
loop_
_entity.id
_entity.type
_entity.pdbx_description
1 polymer ?
#
loop_
_entity_poly.entity_id
_entity_poly.type
_entity_poly.pdbx_seq_one_letter_code
_entity_poly.pdbx_strand_id
1 'polypeptide(L)'
;MKNYNSVSIAVRENRYSERGFVDSNKSLEFTKNTIDYINRAVSFFKKRIPNPKFFIWSNDFKNLNKHFNESEFTFIINQNSKSLNDFNLFRYSKHFIVGPTSFHWWGAWLNENPDKICVRPSNINPSNNKDFWPDSWIKI
;
A
#
# COMPACT_ATOMS: atom_id res chain seq x y z
N MET A 1 9.86 5.30 -12.31
CA MET A 1 9.09 4.08 -11.95
C MET A 1 9.10 3.03 -13.06
N LYS A 2 8.84 3.39 -14.31
CA LYS A 2 8.84 2.42 -15.43
C LYS A 2 10.20 1.71 -15.65
N ASN A 3 11.32 2.38 -15.36
CA ASN A 3 12.68 1.84 -15.55
C ASN A 3 13.17 0.96 -14.38
N TYR A 4 12.39 0.83 -13.32
CA TYR A 4 12.73 0.04 -12.15
C TYR A 4 11.75 -1.12 -11.99
N ASN A 5 12.14 -2.12 -11.20
CA ASN A 5 11.20 -3.09 -10.65
C ASN A 5 10.43 -2.42 -9.50
N SER A 6 9.54 -1.49 -9.88
CA SER A 6 8.82 -0.63 -8.94
C SER A 6 7.68 -1.37 -8.26
N VAL A 7 7.60 -1.21 -6.94
CA VAL A 7 6.53 -1.74 -6.10
C VAL A 7 5.88 -0.56 -5.39
N SER A 8 4.63 -0.29 -5.69
CA SER A 8 3.82 0.71 -4.99
C SER A 8 3.26 0.15 -3.70
N ILE A 9 3.45 0.89 -2.62
CA ILE A 9 2.93 0.60 -1.29
C ILE A 9 2.03 1.75 -0.88
N ALA A 10 0.86 1.44 -0.36
CA ALA A 10 -0.01 2.45 0.17
C ALA A 10 -0.30 2.19 1.64
N VAL A 11 0.00 3.17 2.47
CA VAL A 11 -0.16 3.12 3.92
C VAL A 11 -1.25 4.10 4.33
N ARG A 12 -2.27 3.60 4.99
CA ARG A 12 -3.27 4.44 5.62
C ARG A 12 -3.14 4.33 7.13
N GLU A 13 -2.83 5.43 7.77
CA GLU A 13 -2.78 5.55 9.22
C GLU A 13 -4.09 6.15 9.77
N ASN A 14 -4.31 5.96 11.06
CA ASN A 14 -5.36 6.59 11.84
C ASN A 14 -6.79 6.42 11.29
N ARG A 15 -7.07 5.31 10.62
CA ARG A 15 -8.36 5.06 9.95
C ARG A 15 -9.58 5.27 10.86
N TYR A 16 -9.48 4.91 12.12
CA TYR A 16 -10.57 4.99 13.08
C TYR A 16 -10.60 6.31 13.88
N SER A 17 -9.68 7.23 13.60
CA SER A 17 -9.57 8.52 14.25
C SER A 17 -10.08 9.68 13.38
N GLU A 18 -10.41 9.44 12.11
CA GLU A 18 -10.64 10.48 11.10
C GLU A 18 -12.07 11.04 11.08
N ARG A 19 -13.04 10.44 11.74
CA ARG A 19 -14.46 10.77 11.58
C ARG A 19 -15.19 11.11 12.89
N GLY A 20 -14.53 11.78 13.82
CA GLY A 20 -15.16 12.20 15.08
C GLY A 20 -15.44 11.06 16.06
N PHE A 21 -15.24 9.82 15.67
CA PHE A 21 -15.30 8.65 16.53
C PHE A 21 -13.88 8.16 16.77
N VAL A 22 -13.27 8.59 17.86
CA VAL A 22 -11.88 8.27 18.16
C VAL A 22 -11.84 6.94 18.92
N ASP A 23 -11.59 5.83 18.21
CA ASP A 23 -11.12 4.59 18.83
C ASP A 23 -9.60 4.50 18.63
N SER A 24 -8.84 5.05 19.56
CA SER A 24 -7.38 5.09 19.49
C SER A 24 -6.76 3.70 19.56
N ASN A 25 -7.33 2.74 20.29
CA ASN A 25 -6.83 1.37 20.38
C ASN A 25 -7.02 0.62 19.07
N LYS A 26 -8.20 0.74 18.45
CA LYS A 26 -8.47 0.17 17.12
C LYS A 26 -7.56 0.76 16.05
N SER A 27 -7.32 2.07 16.11
CA SER A 27 -6.44 2.75 15.17
C SER A 27 -5.00 2.28 15.27
N LEU A 28 -4.49 2.11 16.49
CA LEU A 28 -3.14 1.57 16.75
C LEU A 28 -3.00 0.12 16.29
N GLU A 29 -3.99 -0.72 16.59
CA GLU A 29 -4.01 -2.11 16.14
C GLU A 29 -4.07 -2.22 14.61
N PHE A 30 -4.90 -1.41 13.97
CA PHE A 30 -4.98 -1.35 12.51
C PHE A 30 -3.64 -0.94 11.89
N THR A 31 -3.00 0.10 12.42
CA THR A 31 -1.69 0.56 11.95
C THR A 31 -0.64 -0.53 12.13
N LYS A 32 -0.57 -1.16 13.30
CA LYS A 32 0.36 -2.27 13.57
C LYS A 32 0.16 -3.41 12.57
N ASN A 33 -1.06 -3.88 12.39
CA ASN A 33 -1.38 -4.97 11.47
C ASN A 33 -1.02 -4.62 10.02
N THR A 34 -1.22 -3.36 9.64
CA THR A 34 -0.85 -2.84 8.31
C THR A 34 0.66 -2.86 8.13
N ILE A 35 1.44 -2.36 9.09
CA ILE A 35 2.91 -2.37 9.03
C ILE A 35 3.46 -3.80 8.99
N ASP A 36 2.95 -4.69 9.82
CA ASP A 36 3.35 -6.10 9.84
C ASP A 36 3.08 -6.78 8.49
N TYR A 37 1.92 -6.52 7.91
CA TYR A 37 1.59 -6.99 6.56
C TYR A 37 2.55 -6.47 5.50
N ILE A 38 2.82 -5.16 5.50
CA ILE A 38 3.72 -4.53 4.52
C ILE A 38 5.13 -5.13 4.65
N ASN A 39 5.64 -5.33 5.85
CA ASN A 39 6.96 -5.91 6.06
C ASN A 39 7.05 -7.35 5.51
N ARG A 40 6.01 -8.17 5.69
CA ARG A 40 5.94 -9.50 5.07
C ARG A 40 5.91 -9.42 3.54
N ALA A 41 5.12 -8.50 2.99
CA ALA A 41 5.02 -8.29 1.56
C ALA A 41 6.32 -7.76 0.94
N VAL A 42 7.02 -6.85 1.60
CA VAL A 42 8.36 -6.38 1.18
C VAL A 42 9.35 -7.55 1.14
N SER A 43 9.36 -8.38 2.17
CA SER A 43 10.21 -9.59 2.20
C SER A 43 9.88 -10.57 1.09
N PHE A 44 8.61 -10.73 0.74
CA PHE A 44 8.15 -11.52 -0.40
C PHE A 44 8.72 -10.98 -1.72
N PHE A 45 8.61 -9.67 -1.96
CA PHE A 45 9.12 -9.05 -3.19
C PHE A 45 10.65 -9.12 -3.30
N LYS A 46 11.38 -8.88 -2.21
CA LYS A 46 12.85 -9.01 -2.18
C LYS A 46 13.35 -10.39 -2.59
N LYS A 47 12.61 -11.45 -2.26
CA LYS A 47 12.95 -12.82 -2.62
C LYS A 47 12.59 -13.17 -4.07
N ARG A 48 11.67 -12.46 -4.68
CA ARG A 48 11.03 -12.83 -5.94
C ARG A 48 11.43 -11.97 -7.12
N ILE A 49 11.81 -10.72 -6.87
CA ILE A 49 12.13 -9.74 -7.90
C ILE A 49 13.53 -9.18 -7.65
N PRO A 50 14.39 -9.13 -8.69
CA PRO A 50 15.72 -8.55 -8.55
C PRO A 50 15.63 -7.04 -8.33
N ASN A 51 16.30 -6.54 -7.31
CA ASN A 51 16.44 -5.11 -6.99
C ASN A 51 15.10 -4.34 -6.98
N PRO A 52 14.08 -4.77 -6.22
CA PRO A 52 12.82 -4.05 -6.16
C PRO A 52 13.03 -2.65 -5.57
N LYS A 53 12.32 -1.67 -6.12
CA LYS A 53 12.28 -0.29 -5.61
C LYS A 53 10.89 -0.01 -5.04
N PHE A 54 10.85 0.31 -3.75
CA PHE A 54 9.61 0.51 -3.00
C PHE A 54 9.25 1.99 -2.94
N PHE A 55 8.04 2.32 -3.35
CA PHE A 55 7.48 3.67 -3.34
C PHE A 55 6.27 3.70 -2.42
N ILE A 56 6.28 4.59 -1.42
CA ILE A 56 5.22 4.68 -0.41
C ILE A 56 4.36 5.92 -0.63
N TRP A 57 3.06 5.72 -0.67
CA TRP A 57 2.01 6.74 -0.55
C TRP A 57 1.33 6.64 0.81
N SER A 58 1.03 7.76 1.43
CA SER A 58 0.30 7.80 2.69
C SER A 58 -0.58 9.05 2.80
N ASN A 59 -1.57 8.96 3.65
CA ASN A 59 -2.35 10.11 4.10
C ASN A 59 -1.68 10.90 5.23
N ASP A 60 -0.72 10.29 5.92
CA ASP A 60 0.08 10.93 6.96
C ASP A 60 1.52 10.40 6.93
N PHE A 61 2.47 11.30 6.76
CA PHE A 61 3.90 10.98 6.67
C PHE A 61 4.66 11.17 7.99
N LYS A 62 4.04 11.76 9.02
CA LYS A 62 4.73 12.15 10.26
C LYS A 62 5.40 11.01 11.00
N ASN A 63 4.83 9.82 10.92
CA ASN A 63 5.29 8.65 11.65
C ASN A 63 5.86 7.55 10.74
N LEU A 64 5.80 7.70 9.43
CA LEU A 64 6.24 6.67 8.50
C LEU A 64 7.71 6.32 8.63
N ASN A 65 8.58 7.29 8.88
CA ASN A 65 10.01 7.08 9.07
C ASN A 65 10.37 6.26 10.32
N LYS A 66 9.43 6.11 11.26
CA LYS A 66 9.59 5.19 12.39
C LYS A 66 9.45 3.72 11.97
N HIS A 67 8.78 3.45 10.86
CA HIS A 67 8.45 2.13 10.37
C HIS A 67 9.22 1.75 9.11
N PHE A 68 9.56 2.74 8.28
CA PHE A 68 10.20 2.55 6.98
C PHE A 68 11.43 3.43 6.84
N ASN A 69 12.56 2.83 6.49
CA ASN A 69 13.82 3.54 6.32
C ASN A 69 13.89 4.21 4.94
N GLU A 70 14.17 5.50 4.90
CA GLU A 70 14.31 6.29 3.66
C GLU A 70 15.45 5.81 2.74
N SER A 71 16.41 5.03 3.26
CA SER A 71 17.44 4.41 2.41
C SER A 71 16.89 3.27 1.55
N GLU A 72 15.78 2.67 1.95
CA GLU A 72 15.14 1.55 1.27
C GLU A 72 13.84 1.94 0.56
N PHE A 73 13.10 2.88 1.15
CA PHE A 73 11.79 3.31 0.69
C PHE A 73 11.80 4.75 0.19
N THR A 74 11.19 4.98 -0.95
CA THR A 74 10.97 6.33 -1.47
C THR A 74 9.57 6.80 -1.08
N PHE A 75 9.49 7.84 -0.26
CA PHE A 75 8.21 8.44 0.13
C PHE A 75 7.74 9.40 -0.96
N ILE A 76 6.54 9.19 -1.45
CA ILE A 76 5.93 10.07 -2.45
C ILE A 76 5.13 11.15 -1.71
N ILE A 77 5.83 12.20 -1.36
CA ILE A 77 5.27 13.38 -0.68
C ILE A 77 4.92 14.42 -1.74
N ASN A 78 3.65 14.57 -2.03
CA ASN A 78 3.19 15.49 -3.05
C ASN A 78 2.47 16.68 -2.39
N GLN A 79 3.19 17.77 -2.18
CA GLN A 79 2.67 18.94 -1.47
C GLN A 79 1.61 19.72 -2.25
N ASN A 80 1.52 19.54 -3.58
CA ASN A 80 0.66 20.34 -4.47
C ASN A 80 -0.18 19.49 -5.44
N SER A 81 -0.25 18.18 -5.28
CA SER A 81 -0.95 17.34 -6.25
C SER A 81 -2.43 17.21 -5.93
N LYS A 82 -3.19 17.26 -6.99
CA LYS A 82 -4.56 16.76 -6.95
C LYS A 82 -4.48 15.24 -6.76
N SER A 83 -5.37 14.67 -5.95
CA SER A 83 -5.46 13.23 -5.67
C SER A 83 -5.46 12.33 -6.93
N LEU A 84 -5.90 12.85 -8.06
CA LEU A 84 -5.87 12.18 -9.35
C LEU A 84 -4.44 11.95 -9.87
N ASN A 85 -3.52 12.91 -9.64
CA ASN A 85 -2.12 12.75 -10.06
C ASN A 85 -1.42 11.67 -9.23
N ASP A 86 -1.69 11.62 -7.92
CA ASP A 86 -1.16 10.57 -7.05
C ASP A 86 -1.71 9.20 -7.44
N PHE A 87 -3.00 9.13 -7.76
CA PHE A 87 -3.62 7.91 -8.24
C PHE A 87 -2.98 7.39 -9.54
N ASN A 88 -2.79 8.28 -10.52
CA ASN A 88 -2.13 7.93 -11.77
C ASN A 88 -0.68 7.50 -11.55
N LEU A 89 0.06 8.20 -10.70
CA LEU A 89 1.43 7.85 -10.39
C LEU A 89 1.52 6.50 -9.67
N PHE A 90 0.63 6.24 -8.71
CA PHE A 90 0.54 4.97 -8.01
C PHE A 90 0.33 3.80 -8.99
N ARG A 91 -0.61 3.93 -9.92
CA ARG A 91 -0.91 2.86 -10.90
C ARG A 91 0.18 2.62 -11.94
N TYR A 92 1.18 3.50 -12.09
CA TYR A 92 2.30 3.29 -13.02
C TYR A 92 3.39 2.35 -12.51
N SER A 93 3.33 1.90 -11.27
CA SER A 93 4.26 0.88 -10.78
C SER A 93 4.06 -0.45 -11.48
N LYS A 94 5.11 -1.29 -11.45
CA LYS A 94 5.03 -2.63 -12.02
C LYS A 94 4.27 -3.61 -11.12
N HIS A 95 4.40 -3.43 -9.80
CA HIS A 95 3.83 -4.33 -8.78
C HIS A 95 3.23 -3.53 -7.63
N PHE A 96 2.42 -4.20 -6.79
CA PHE A 96 1.62 -3.53 -5.78
C PHE A 96 1.56 -4.31 -4.47
N ILE A 97 1.76 -3.61 -3.36
CA ILE A 97 1.38 -4.02 -2.01
C ILE A 97 0.11 -3.25 -1.68
N VAL A 98 -1.02 -3.90 -1.80
CA VAL A 98 -2.34 -3.25 -1.78
C VAL A 98 -2.86 -3.17 -0.35
N GLY A 99 -3.25 -1.97 0.07
CA GLY A 99 -3.96 -1.75 1.33
C GLY A 99 -5.48 -1.86 1.18
N PRO A 100 -6.21 -1.93 2.30
CA PRO A 100 -7.67 -2.12 2.32
C PRO A 100 -8.44 -0.82 2.07
N THR A 101 -8.10 -0.10 1.01
CA THR A 101 -8.80 1.12 0.60
C THR A 101 -9.12 1.09 -0.89
N SER A 102 -10.18 1.79 -1.29
CA SER A 102 -10.58 1.87 -2.69
C SER A 102 -9.50 2.49 -3.58
N PHE A 103 -8.78 3.50 -3.10
CA PHE A 103 -7.68 4.12 -3.83
C PHE A 103 -6.60 3.10 -4.23
N HIS A 104 -6.15 2.28 -3.27
CA HIS A 104 -5.12 1.27 -3.51
C HIS A 104 -5.63 0.14 -4.38
N TRP A 105 -6.84 -0.31 -4.11
CA TRP A 105 -7.49 -1.39 -4.86
C TRP A 105 -7.65 -1.04 -6.34
N TRP A 106 -8.27 0.11 -6.62
CA TRP A 106 -8.48 0.56 -7.99
C TRP A 106 -7.18 0.88 -8.73
N GLY A 107 -6.19 1.47 -8.04
CA GLY A 107 -4.88 1.75 -8.64
C GLY A 107 -4.17 0.49 -9.11
N ALA A 108 -4.19 -0.57 -8.31
CA ALA A 108 -3.61 -1.86 -8.68
C ALA A 108 -4.45 -2.60 -9.74
N TRP A 109 -5.78 -2.54 -9.63
CA TRP A 109 -6.69 -3.18 -10.59
C TRP A 109 -6.56 -2.59 -11.99
N LEU A 110 -6.57 -1.28 -12.12
CA LEU A 110 -6.50 -0.55 -13.40
C LEU A 110 -5.10 -0.50 -14.02
N ASN A 111 -4.10 -1.05 -13.37
CA ASN A 111 -2.78 -1.19 -13.99
C ASN A 111 -2.81 -2.25 -15.07
N GLU A 112 -2.31 -1.91 -16.26
CA GLU A 112 -2.38 -2.75 -17.47
C GLU A 112 -1.17 -3.68 -17.66
N ASN A 113 -0.18 -3.66 -16.74
CA ASN A 113 0.96 -4.57 -16.84
C ASN A 113 0.49 -6.03 -16.66
N PRO A 114 0.66 -6.89 -17.68
CA PRO A 114 0.22 -8.29 -17.59
C PRO A 114 1.05 -9.09 -16.56
N ASP A 115 2.29 -8.65 -16.31
CA ASP A 115 3.21 -9.31 -15.38
C ASP A 115 3.14 -8.73 -13.95
N LYS A 116 2.14 -7.90 -13.69
CA LYS A 116 2.00 -7.31 -12.35
C LYS A 116 1.76 -8.37 -11.28
N ILE A 117 2.43 -8.19 -10.17
CA ILE A 117 2.18 -8.93 -8.94
C ILE A 117 1.47 -8.00 -7.98
N CYS A 118 0.27 -8.37 -7.56
CA CYS A 118 -0.47 -7.70 -6.52
C CYS A 118 -0.50 -8.59 -5.27
N VAL A 119 -0.10 -8.01 -4.15
CA VAL A 119 -0.14 -8.66 -2.83
C VAL A 119 -1.21 -7.99 -1.99
N ARG A 120 -1.97 -8.76 -1.24
CA ARG A 120 -3.06 -8.29 -0.38
C ARG A 120 -2.95 -8.85 1.03
N PRO A 121 -3.50 -8.18 2.05
CA PRO A 121 -3.46 -8.72 3.41
C PRO A 121 -4.38 -9.93 3.57
N SER A 122 -3.98 -10.84 4.47
CA SER A 122 -4.78 -12.01 4.82
C SER A 122 -5.86 -11.71 5.86
N ASN A 123 -5.57 -10.77 6.77
CA ASN A 123 -6.36 -10.55 7.98
C ASN A 123 -7.19 -9.26 7.96
N ILE A 124 -7.08 -8.47 6.88
CA ILE A 124 -7.76 -7.19 6.77
C ILE A 124 -8.73 -7.28 5.60
N ASN A 125 -10.01 -7.36 5.91
CA ASN A 125 -11.08 -7.20 4.95
C ASN A 125 -11.88 -5.94 5.32
N PRO A 126 -11.91 -4.91 4.46
CA PRO A 126 -12.57 -3.64 4.78
C PRO A 126 -14.10 -3.71 4.69
N SER A 127 -14.63 -4.81 4.21
CA SER A 127 -16.08 -5.02 4.07
C SER A 127 -16.45 -6.47 4.40
N ASN A 128 -17.74 -6.73 4.61
CA ASN A 128 -18.27 -8.09 4.74
C ASN A 128 -18.37 -8.82 3.40
N ASN A 129 -17.90 -8.21 2.31
CA ASN A 129 -17.88 -8.84 1.00
C ASN A 129 -16.70 -9.79 0.88
N LYS A 130 -16.98 -11.09 0.82
CA LYS A 130 -15.96 -12.13 0.64
C LYS A 130 -15.24 -12.05 -0.72
N ASP A 131 -15.86 -11.42 -1.70
CA ASP A 131 -15.33 -11.24 -3.06
C ASP A 131 -14.59 -9.91 -3.24
N PHE A 132 -14.30 -9.19 -2.14
CA PHE A 132 -13.59 -7.91 -2.18
C PHE A 132 -12.20 -8.02 -2.81
N TRP A 133 -11.50 -9.11 -2.52
CA TRP A 133 -10.16 -9.33 -3.05
C TRP A 133 -10.19 -10.22 -4.28
N PRO A 134 -9.58 -9.80 -5.42
CA PRO A 134 -9.44 -10.65 -6.59
C PRO A 134 -8.66 -11.94 -6.27
N ASP A 135 -9.09 -13.06 -6.82
CA ASP A 135 -8.44 -14.37 -6.60
C ASP A 135 -7.01 -14.42 -7.13
N SER A 136 -6.71 -13.61 -8.14
CA SER A 136 -5.36 -13.50 -8.72
C SER A 136 -4.36 -12.75 -7.82
N TRP A 137 -4.83 -12.07 -6.77
CA TRP A 137 -3.95 -11.33 -5.86
C TRP A 137 -3.43 -12.23 -4.75
N ILE A 138 -2.11 -12.18 -4.54
CA ILE A 138 -1.42 -13.05 -3.59
C ILE A 138 -1.75 -12.62 -2.16
N LYS A 139 -2.28 -13.55 -1.39
CA LYS A 139 -2.61 -13.39 0.01
C LYS A 139 -1.37 -13.58 0.89
N ILE A 140 -1.04 -12.59 1.71
CA ILE A 140 0.08 -12.63 2.66
C ILE A 140 -0.38 -12.29 4.08
#